data_c31aa558cd643535782f3c698ab9ec9f
#
_entry.id   c31aa558cd643535782f3c698ab9ec9f
#
_cell.length_a   1.000
_cell.length_b   1.000
_cell.length_c   1.000
_cell.angle_alpha   90.00
_cell.angle_beta   90.00
_cell.angle_gamma   90.00
#
_symmetry.space_group_name_H-M   'P 1'
#
loop_
_entity.id
_entity.type
_entity.pdbx_description
1 polymer ?
#
loop_
_entity_poly.entity_id
_entity_poly.type
_entity_poly.pdbx_seq_one_letter_code
_entity_poly.pdbx_strand_id
1 'polypeptide(L)'
;MAHIFKHPTETSKGIIVLTHLEANWISTNTYAREKLHKITEDYFVGVHYGGFSKGSNLTAPYSFYMGLPSVVDISDRNPSMFHIPLASGNFTSSKFHKNEKAQKYWDIINVSRNGNVKKLQTFMREVKKIYDLGYEYNILLVCASREEETEQDHFIDIADVYYNHFSDKERDMFTLLRLGKDLEFKGLSKKQLAFFYQSSKVNTLFSEMEGFPGVIPEGMLCGLPTVIWSNQHGSARDFLTPKNSVLFDSYDEAHKSLIHAVENYQSFEPDKTPQAELLKEESSLLLLKNYFSNLYAVHGQVFDGQLINTDDLVSRVPAHYVNLPWVPSRHGHGHVNDMDRFLIFCDNLRSPTHE
;
A
#
# COMPACT_ATOMS: atom_id res chain seq x y z
N MET A 1 -3.84 9.38 10.82
CA MET A 1 -2.70 9.37 11.67
C MET A 1 -1.61 10.18 11.01
N ALA A 2 -0.67 10.74 11.75
CA ALA A 2 0.21 11.76 11.19
C ALA A 2 1.64 11.23 11.07
N HIS A 3 2.35 11.69 10.05
CA HIS A 3 3.77 11.44 9.87
C HIS A 3 4.52 12.76 9.82
N ILE A 4 5.54 12.92 10.67
CA ILE A 4 6.38 14.12 10.71
C ILE A 4 7.62 13.85 9.86
N PHE A 5 7.76 14.59 8.77
CA PHE A 5 8.94 14.55 7.91
C PHE A 5 10.03 15.55 8.33
N LYS A 6 9.65 16.64 8.97
CA LYS A 6 10.58 17.68 9.39
C LYS A 6 9.98 18.47 10.55
N HIS A 7 10.78 18.75 11.57
CA HIS A 7 10.41 19.75 12.60
C HIS A 7 10.63 21.18 12.10
N PRO A 8 9.87 22.16 12.60
CA PRO A 8 10.09 23.55 12.28
C PRO A 8 11.42 24.04 12.87
N THR A 9 11.98 25.06 12.23
CA THR A 9 13.13 25.81 12.73
C THR A 9 12.72 27.26 12.95
N GLU A 10 13.59 28.09 13.48
CA GLU A 10 13.31 29.54 13.64
C GLU A 10 13.00 30.23 12.30
N THR A 11 13.49 29.71 11.19
CA THR A 11 13.40 30.34 9.86
C THR A 11 12.56 29.56 8.86
N SER A 12 12.12 28.35 9.18
CA SER A 12 11.38 27.50 8.23
C SER A 12 10.35 26.62 8.92
N LYS A 13 9.21 26.43 8.25
CA LYS A 13 8.18 25.51 8.71
C LYS A 13 8.65 24.06 8.70
N GLY A 14 8.05 23.24 9.56
CA GLY A 14 8.13 21.80 9.49
C GLY A 14 7.21 21.20 8.41
N ILE A 15 7.21 19.86 8.29
CA ILE A 15 6.36 19.13 7.36
C ILE A 15 5.66 17.99 8.10
N ILE A 16 4.33 17.98 8.03
CA ILE A 16 3.47 16.92 8.55
C ILE A 16 2.55 16.42 7.45
N VAL A 17 2.34 15.10 7.39
CA VAL A 17 1.35 14.46 6.54
C VAL A 17 0.33 13.74 7.39
N LEU A 18 -0.94 14.09 7.22
CA LEU A 18 -2.09 13.41 7.82
C LEU A 18 -2.64 12.37 6.84
N THR A 19 -3.37 11.37 7.33
CA THR A 19 -4.14 10.49 6.45
C THR A 19 -5.51 11.08 6.14
N HIS A 20 -6.19 10.51 5.17
CA HIS A 20 -7.57 10.90 4.84
C HIS A 20 -8.55 10.72 6.02
N LEU A 21 -8.27 9.86 6.99
CA LEU A 21 -9.11 9.68 8.18
C LEU A 21 -9.11 10.93 9.06
N GLU A 22 -7.93 11.47 9.38
CA GLU A 22 -7.82 12.72 10.12
C GLU A 22 -8.43 13.88 9.34
N ALA A 23 -8.20 13.93 8.02
CA ALA A 23 -8.79 14.96 7.18
C ALA A 23 -10.33 14.93 7.25
N ASN A 24 -10.95 13.76 7.28
CA ASN A 24 -12.39 13.61 7.46
C ASN A 24 -12.86 14.10 8.85
N TRP A 25 -12.17 13.72 9.93
CA TRP A 25 -12.51 14.20 11.28
C TRP A 25 -12.40 15.72 11.39
N ILE A 26 -11.32 16.28 10.87
CA ILE A 26 -11.09 17.73 10.88
C ILE A 26 -12.20 18.44 10.11
N SER A 27 -12.68 17.88 9.01
CA SER A 27 -13.76 18.49 8.21
C SER A 27 -15.08 18.59 8.98
N THR A 28 -15.35 17.69 9.90
CA THR A 28 -16.60 17.58 10.66
C THR A 28 -16.51 18.10 12.09
N ASN A 29 -15.32 18.39 12.62
CA ASN A 29 -15.10 18.78 14.01
C ASN A 29 -14.42 20.14 14.11
N THR A 30 -15.13 21.14 14.66
CA THR A 30 -14.64 22.52 14.80
C THR A 30 -13.40 22.61 15.67
N TYR A 31 -13.35 21.88 16.78
CA TYR A 31 -12.20 21.88 17.69
C TYR A 31 -10.94 21.31 17.03
N ALA A 32 -11.08 20.18 16.31
CA ALA A 32 -9.97 19.60 15.54
C ALA A 32 -9.47 20.58 14.46
N ARG A 33 -10.37 21.35 13.85
CA ARG A 33 -10.04 22.37 12.85
C ARG A 33 -9.27 23.55 13.45
N GLU A 34 -9.66 24.01 14.64
CA GLU A 34 -8.93 25.05 15.37
C GLU A 34 -7.52 24.59 15.76
N LYS A 35 -7.36 23.33 16.19
CA LYS A 35 -6.04 22.76 16.47
C LYS A 35 -5.18 22.70 15.21
N LEU A 36 -5.76 22.27 14.08
CA LEU A 36 -5.05 22.25 12.80
C LEU A 36 -4.57 23.64 12.39
N HIS A 37 -5.41 24.69 12.54
CA HIS A 37 -5.00 26.05 12.24
C HIS A 37 -3.76 26.48 13.01
N LYS A 38 -3.66 26.14 14.29
CA LYS A 38 -2.47 26.43 15.11
C LYS A 38 -1.23 25.69 14.61
N ILE A 39 -1.40 24.44 14.13
CA ILE A 39 -0.29 23.65 13.58
C ILE A 39 0.20 24.26 12.27
N THR A 40 -0.67 24.82 11.44
CA THR A 40 -0.27 25.43 10.16
C THR A 40 0.56 26.71 10.32
N GLU A 41 0.65 27.30 11.50
CA GLU A 41 1.59 28.37 11.76
C GLU A 41 3.04 27.90 11.65
N ASP A 42 3.33 26.70 12.16
CA ASP A 42 4.67 26.13 12.27
C ASP A 42 4.98 25.06 11.23
N TYR A 43 3.95 24.47 10.59
CA TYR A 43 4.10 23.35 9.68
C TYR A 43 3.39 23.56 8.35
N PHE A 44 3.96 23.03 7.28
CA PHE A 44 3.23 22.66 6.09
C PHE A 44 2.49 21.36 6.37
N VAL A 45 1.16 21.40 6.31
CA VAL A 45 0.32 20.23 6.59
C VAL A 45 -0.20 19.65 5.29
N GLY A 46 0.14 18.40 5.04
CA GLY A 46 -0.34 17.65 3.89
C GLY A 46 -1.34 16.56 4.28
N VAL A 47 -2.04 16.03 3.28
CA VAL A 47 -2.92 14.87 3.42
C VAL A 47 -2.48 13.77 2.47
N HIS A 48 -2.30 12.56 3.00
CA HIS A 48 -2.03 11.37 2.20
C HIS A 48 -3.33 10.62 1.89
N TYR A 49 -3.57 10.40 0.61
CA TYR A 49 -4.70 9.62 0.13
C TYR A 49 -4.28 8.17 -0.12
N GLY A 50 -4.81 7.28 0.69
CA GLY A 50 -4.60 5.83 0.56
C GLY A 50 -5.46 5.13 -0.48
N GLY A 51 -6.15 5.86 -1.35
CA GLY A 51 -6.72 5.29 -2.55
C GLY A 51 -8.22 5.05 -2.65
N PHE A 52 -9.05 5.40 -1.66
CA PHE A 52 -10.49 5.11 -1.74
C PHE A 52 -11.43 6.30 -1.59
N SER A 53 -10.94 7.44 -1.22
CA SER A 53 -11.81 8.58 -0.96
C SER A 53 -12.06 9.39 -2.23
N LYS A 54 -13.17 9.15 -2.89
CA LYS A 54 -13.78 10.17 -3.75
C LYS A 54 -14.10 11.38 -2.87
N GLY A 55 -13.43 12.51 -3.14
CA GLY A 55 -13.90 13.82 -2.72
C GLY A 55 -14.21 13.99 -1.24
N SER A 56 -13.25 13.83 -0.34
CA SER A 56 -13.35 14.56 0.93
C SER A 56 -13.16 16.03 0.61
N ASN A 57 -14.15 16.87 0.95
CA ASN A 57 -14.04 18.31 0.89
C ASN A 57 -12.85 18.76 1.73
N LEU A 58 -11.69 18.93 1.12
CA LEU A 58 -10.49 19.44 1.76
C LEU A 58 -10.61 20.96 1.90
N THR A 59 -11.58 21.41 2.71
CA THR A 59 -11.82 22.83 3.01
C THR A 59 -10.89 23.36 4.10
N ALA A 60 -10.11 22.49 4.73
CA ALA A 60 -9.18 22.87 5.77
C ALA A 60 -7.88 23.46 5.19
N PRO A 61 -7.06 24.12 6.00
CA PRO A 61 -5.85 24.83 5.56
C PRO A 61 -4.69 23.86 5.30
N TYR A 62 -4.88 22.93 4.37
CA TYR A 62 -3.83 22.04 3.92
C TYR A 62 -2.94 22.74 2.89
N SER A 63 -1.62 22.55 3.02
CA SER A 63 -0.63 23.11 2.10
C SER A 63 -0.43 22.23 0.87
N PHE A 64 -0.56 20.91 1.03
CA PHE A 64 -0.36 19.95 -0.05
C PHE A 64 -1.15 18.67 0.17
N TYR A 65 -1.20 17.83 -0.86
CA TYR A 65 -1.69 16.47 -0.75
C TYR A 65 -0.74 15.51 -1.47
N MET A 66 -0.64 14.29 -0.93
CA MET A 66 0.10 13.17 -1.50
C MET A 66 -0.90 12.12 -2.01
N GLY A 67 -0.74 11.68 -3.23
CA GLY A 67 -1.56 10.63 -3.81
C GLY A 67 -1.40 10.55 -5.32
N LEU A 68 -1.65 9.37 -5.87
CA LEU A 68 -1.53 9.15 -7.31
C LEU A 68 -2.73 9.73 -8.06
N PRO A 69 -2.53 10.22 -9.30
CA PRO A 69 -3.57 10.91 -10.08
C PRO A 69 -4.84 10.09 -10.31
N SER A 70 -4.71 8.77 -10.54
CA SER A 70 -5.86 7.87 -10.78
C SER A 70 -6.80 7.70 -9.59
N VAL A 71 -6.32 7.98 -8.40
CA VAL A 71 -7.09 7.80 -7.16
C VAL A 71 -7.73 9.08 -6.69
N VAL A 72 -7.13 10.18 -7.04
CA VAL A 72 -7.49 11.49 -6.51
C VAL A 72 -8.06 12.32 -7.64
N ASP A 73 -9.38 12.51 -7.66
CA ASP A 73 -10.00 13.47 -8.57
C ASP A 73 -9.52 14.88 -8.20
N ILE A 74 -8.70 15.44 -9.10
CA ILE A 74 -8.07 16.75 -8.92
C ILE A 74 -9.06 17.89 -9.20
N SER A 75 -10.16 17.62 -9.91
CA SER A 75 -11.09 18.63 -10.38
C SER A 75 -11.85 19.36 -9.27
N ASP A 76 -12.10 18.67 -8.15
CA ASP A 76 -12.88 19.19 -7.02
C ASP A 76 -12.02 19.86 -5.92
N ARG A 77 -10.74 20.14 -6.19
CA ARG A 77 -9.80 20.58 -5.16
C ARG A 77 -9.55 22.07 -5.16
N ASN A 78 -9.13 22.50 -3.98
CA ASN A 78 -8.55 23.83 -3.83
C ASN A 78 -7.32 23.94 -4.76
N PRO A 79 -7.38 24.78 -5.84
CA PRO A 79 -6.30 24.90 -6.81
C PRO A 79 -5.00 25.46 -6.20
N SER A 80 -5.06 25.97 -4.97
CA SER A 80 -3.89 26.43 -4.22
C SER A 80 -3.10 25.33 -3.50
N MET A 81 -3.61 24.10 -3.46
CA MET A 81 -2.91 22.99 -2.82
C MET A 81 -1.84 22.41 -3.75
N PHE A 82 -0.63 22.26 -3.23
CA PHE A 82 0.47 21.62 -3.96
C PHE A 82 0.25 20.10 -4.07
N HIS A 83 0.41 19.53 -5.26
CA HIS A 83 0.24 18.10 -5.48
C HIS A 83 1.59 17.37 -5.48
N ILE A 84 1.69 16.33 -4.66
CA ILE A 84 2.80 15.37 -4.65
C ILE A 84 2.27 14.03 -5.15
N PRO A 85 2.58 13.62 -6.40
CA PRO A 85 2.05 12.40 -7.01
C PRO A 85 2.80 11.14 -6.51
N LEU A 86 2.87 10.99 -5.20
CA LEU A 86 3.47 9.85 -4.51
C LEU A 86 2.47 9.27 -3.52
N ALA A 87 2.48 7.95 -3.40
CA ALA A 87 1.73 7.20 -2.39
C ALA A 87 2.69 6.27 -1.63
N SER A 88 2.20 5.63 -0.58
CA SER A 88 3.01 4.74 0.27
C SER A 88 3.74 3.65 -0.52
N GLY A 89 3.12 3.07 -1.52
CA GLY A 89 3.71 2.02 -2.34
C GLY A 89 4.90 2.46 -3.20
N ASN A 90 5.09 3.76 -3.41
CA ASN A 90 6.30 4.28 -4.04
C ASN A 90 7.56 4.02 -3.22
N PHE A 91 7.43 3.85 -1.90
CA PHE A 91 8.56 3.63 -0.99
C PHE A 91 8.79 2.14 -0.72
N THR A 92 8.80 1.32 -1.77
CA THR A 92 8.99 -0.12 -1.64
C THR A 92 10.44 -0.44 -1.28
N SER A 93 10.62 -1.24 -0.24
CA SER A 93 11.92 -1.58 0.33
C SER A 93 12.86 -2.23 -0.69
N SER A 94 14.14 -1.90 -0.62
CA SER A 94 15.23 -2.50 -1.43
C SER A 94 15.40 -4.01 -1.24
N LYS A 95 14.73 -4.62 -0.27
CA LYS A 95 14.67 -6.08 -0.12
C LYS A 95 13.95 -6.77 -1.27
N PHE A 96 12.99 -6.05 -1.90
CA PHE A 96 12.32 -6.51 -3.10
C PHE A 96 13.18 -6.11 -4.32
N HIS A 97 13.89 -7.05 -4.86
CA HIS A 97 14.70 -6.90 -6.07
C HIS A 97 14.76 -8.23 -6.82
N LYS A 98 14.98 -8.17 -8.11
CA LYS A 98 15.15 -9.36 -8.94
C LYS A 98 16.42 -10.10 -8.53
N ASN A 99 16.30 -11.42 -8.35
CA ASN A 99 17.41 -12.31 -8.10
C ASN A 99 17.51 -13.33 -9.25
N GLU A 100 18.42 -13.09 -10.18
CA GLU A 100 18.63 -13.94 -11.36
C GLU A 100 19.05 -15.38 -11.01
N LYS A 101 19.55 -15.62 -9.79
CA LYS A 101 19.98 -16.94 -9.32
C LYS A 101 18.90 -17.67 -8.54
N ALA A 102 17.75 -17.02 -8.28
CA ALA A 102 16.68 -17.65 -7.52
C ALA A 102 16.04 -18.79 -8.34
N GLN A 103 15.95 -19.94 -7.72
CA GLN A 103 15.20 -21.06 -8.29
C GLN A 103 13.70 -20.71 -8.25
N LYS A 104 12.98 -20.99 -9.34
CA LYS A 104 11.54 -20.80 -9.43
C LYS A 104 10.83 -22.06 -8.95
N TYR A 105 10.27 -21.99 -7.74
CA TYR A 105 9.50 -23.06 -7.12
C TYR A 105 8.01 -22.96 -7.43
N TRP A 106 7.51 -21.72 -7.58
CA TRP A 106 6.10 -21.47 -7.85
C TRP A 106 5.92 -20.80 -9.21
N ASP A 107 4.90 -21.24 -9.93
CA ASP A 107 4.51 -20.61 -11.19
C ASP A 107 3.72 -19.33 -10.94
N ILE A 108 2.83 -19.36 -9.94
CA ILE A 108 1.96 -18.25 -9.61
C ILE A 108 2.00 -17.99 -8.11
N ILE A 109 2.17 -16.72 -7.72
CA ILE A 109 2.01 -16.26 -6.34
C ILE A 109 0.84 -15.28 -6.23
N ASN A 110 0.01 -15.45 -5.20
CA ASN A 110 -0.98 -14.49 -4.75
C ASN A 110 -0.72 -14.17 -3.28
N VAL A 111 -0.51 -12.90 -2.97
CA VAL A 111 -0.33 -12.41 -1.59
C VAL A 111 -1.48 -11.48 -1.27
N SER A 112 -2.32 -11.88 -0.32
CA SER A 112 -3.52 -11.11 -0.03
C SER A 112 -3.96 -11.29 1.42
N ARG A 113 -4.77 -10.36 1.92
CA ARG A 113 -5.55 -10.59 3.14
C ARG A 113 -6.82 -11.34 2.78
N ASN A 114 -7.36 -12.11 3.73
CA ASN A 114 -8.70 -12.66 3.58
C ASN A 114 -9.73 -11.53 3.59
N GLY A 115 -10.65 -11.53 2.64
CA GLY A 115 -11.68 -10.50 2.52
C GLY A 115 -12.39 -10.55 1.17
N ASN A 116 -13.69 -10.22 1.15
CA ASN A 116 -14.55 -10.33 -0.03
C ASN A 116 -14.02 -9.56 -1.25
N VAL A 117 -13.47 -8.35 -1.02
CA VAL A 117 -12.90 -7.51 -2.10
C VAL A 117 -11.67 -8.13 -2.75
N LYS A 118 -11.02 -9.08 -2.09
CA LYS A 118 -9.80 -9.73 -2.57
C LYS A 118 -10.05 -10.89 -3.53
N LYS A 119 -11.31 -11.33 -3.65
CA LYS A 119 -11.75 -12.38 -4.60
C LYS A 119 -10.92 -13.66 -4.57
N LEU A 120 -10.46 -14.07 -3.37
CA LEU A 120 -9.62 -15.26 -3.23
C LEU A 120 -10.30 -16.55 -3.67
N GLN A 121 -11.60 -16.71 -3.39
CA GLN A 121 -12.36 -17.87 -3.91
C GLN A 121 -12.40 -17.88 -5.44
N THR A 122 -12.52 -16.70 -6.07
CA THR A 122 -12.50 -16.60 -7.53
C THR A 122 -11.12 -16.99 -8.06
N PHE A 123 -10.04 -16.49 -7.43
CA PHE A 123 -8.68 -16.92 -7.76
C PHE A 123 -8.54 -18.45 -7.69
N MET A 124 -9.01 -19.07 -6.60
CA MET A 124 -8.93 -20.53 -6.44
C MET A 124 -9.74 -21.27 -7.49
N ARG A 125 -10.93 -20.79 -7.86
CA ARG A 125 -11.72 -21.38 -8.98
C ARG A 125 -10.98 -21.30 -10.30
N GLU A 126 -10.31 -20.21 -10.58
CA GLU A 126 -9.54 -20.05 -11.80
C GLU A 126 -8.30 -20.95 -11.81
N VAL A 127 -7.65 -21.16 -10.67
CA VAL A 127 -6.58 -22.18 -10.52
C VAL A 127 -7.13 -23.59 -10.75
N LYS A 128 -8.33 -23.90 -10.22
CA LYS A 128 -8.96 -25.21 -10.48
C LYS A 128 -9.17 -25.47 -11.98
N LYS A 129 -9.61 -24.45 -12.74
CA LYS A 129 -9.74 -24.58 -14.20
C LYS A 129 -8.40 -24.84 -14.89
N ILE A 130 -7.28 -24.25 -14.39
CA ILE A 130 -5.93 -24.54 -14.89
C ILE A 130 -5.61 -26.02 -14.73
N TYR A 131 -5.88 -26.61 -13.56
CA TYR A 131 -5.68 -28.03 -13.30
C TYR A 131 -6.62 -28.91 -14.13
N ASP A 132 -7.88 -28.53 -14.29
CA ASP A 132 -8.87 -29.25 -15.13
C ASP A 132 -8.48 -29.27 -16.62
N LEU A 133 -7.71 -28.27 -17.07
CA LEU A 133 -7.11 -28.22 -18.41
C LEU A 133 -5.81 -29.06 -18.51
N GLY A 134 -5.35 -29.68 -17.43
CA GLY A 134 -4.19 -30.58 -17.40
C GLY A 134 -2.85 -29.88 -17.16
N TYR A 135 -2.83 -28.58 -16.81
CA TYR A 135 -1.60 -27.91 -16.42
C TYR A 135 -1.20 -28.28 -14.98
N GLU A 136 0.10 -28.51 -14.76
CA GLU A 136 0.67 -28.85 -13.46
C GLU A 136 1.49 -27.68 -12.90
N TYR A 137 0.83 -26.52 -12.69
CA TYR A 137 1.48 -25.34 -12.14
C TYR A 137 1.53 -25.38 -10.61
N ASN A 138 2.68 -24.99 -10.06
CA ASN A 138 2.85 -24.81 -8.64
C ASN A 138 2.33 -23.44 -8.21
N ILE A 139 1.35 -23.41 -7.32
CA ILE A 139 0.68 -22.21 -6.85
C ILE A 139 1.08 -21.91 -5.41
N LEU A 140 1.34 -20.64 -5.10
CA LEU A 140 1.49 -20.14 -3.72
C LEU A 140 0.43 -19.09 -3.43
N LEU A 141 -0.46 -19.39 -2.50
CA LEU A 141 -1.38 -18.43 -1.92
C LEU A 141 -0.92 -18.09 -0.49
N VAL A 142 -0.44 -16.88 -0.29
CA VAL A 142 -0.15 -16.30 1.03
C VAL A 142 -1.36 -15.49 1.48
N CYS A 143 -2.09 -16.01 2.46
CA CYS A 143 -3.34 -15.42 2.94
C CYS A 143 -3.19 -15.00 4.40
N ALA A 144 -3.31 -13.69 4.68
CA ALA A 144 -3.29 -13.15 6.02
C ALA A 144 -4.73 -12.90 6.53
N SER A 145 -5.04 -13.35 7.75
CA SER A 145 -6.27 -12.97 8.44
C SER A 145 -6.12 -11.59 9.09
N ARG A 146 -7.24 -10.84 9.22
CA ARG A 146 -7.26 -9.61 10.01
C ARG A 146 -7.31 -9.94 11.50
N GLU A 147 -6.68 -9.10 12.33
CA GLU A 147 -6.74 -9.23 13.79
C GLU A 147 -8.13 -8.87 14.37
N GLU A 148 -8.91 -8.09 13.63
CA GLU A 148 -10.24 -7.60 14.03
C GLU A 148 -11.23 -7.87 12.90
N GLU A 149 -11.72 -9.09 12.79
CA GLU A 149 -12.84 -9.38 11.90
C GLU A 149 -14.13 -9.11 12.67
N THR A 150 -14.83 -8.04 12.29
CA THR A 150 -16.21 -7.84 12.72
C THR A 150 -17.11 -8.85 12.00
N GLU A 151 -18.21 -9.26 12.63
CA GLU A 151 -19.21 -10.19 12.06
C GLU A 151 -19.79 -9.77 10.70
N GLN A 152 -19.48 -8.54 10.23
CA GLN A 152 -19.91 -8.02 8.93
C GLN A 152 -18.96 -8.37 7.77
N ASP A 153 -17.71 -8.73 8.03
CA ASP A 153 -16.83 -9.29 7.02
C ASP A 153 -17.12 -10.80 6.92
N HIS A 154 -17.99 -11.20 5.99
CA HIS A 154 -18.28 -12.60 5.71
C HIS A 154 -16.98 -13.38 5.55
N PHE A 155 -16.61 -14.08 6.62
CA PHE A 155 -15.40 -14.88 6.69
C PHE A 155 -15.54 -16.06 5.74
N ILE A 156 -14.86 -15.99 4.62
CA ILE A 156 -14.74 -17.13 3.73
C ILE A 156 -13.63 -17.99 4.33
N ASP A 157 -13.96 -19.16 4.81
CA ASP A 157 -12.93 -20.11 5.21
C ASP A 157 -12.19 -20.59 3.94
N ILE A 158 -11.06 -19.94 3.68
CA ILE A 158 -10.20 -20.28 2.53
C ILE A 158 -9.69 -21.71 2.63
N ALA A 159 -9.53 -22.24 3.85
CA ALA A 159 -9.12 -23.62 4.04
C ALA A 159 -10.25 -24.59 3.62
N ASP A 160 -11.52 -24.30 3.95
CA ASP A 160 -12.64 -25.13 3.50
C ASP A 160 -12.73 -25.14 1.97
N VAL A 161 -12.59 -23.97 1.31
CA VAL A 161 -12.55 -23.91 -0.15
C VAL A 161 -11.39 -24.74 -0.69
N TYR A 162 -10.19 -24.63 -0.10
CA TYR A 162 -9.01 -25.38 -0.49
C TYR A 162 -9.24 -26.89 -0.41
N TYR A 163 -9.77 -27.39 0.72
CA TYR A 163 -9.99 -28.83 0.90
C TYR A 163 -11.16 -29.37 0.08
N ASN A 164 -12.19 -28.58 -0.20
CA ASN A 164 -13.37 -29.05 -0.91
C ASN A 164 -13.26 -28.96 -2.44
N HIS A 165 -12.42 -28.07 -2.99
CA HIS A 165 -12.33 -27.85 -4.43
C HIS A 165 -11.15 -28.54 -5.09
N PHE A 166 -10.09 -28.88 -4.32
CA PHE A 166 -8.88 -29.47 -4.86
C PHE A 166 -8.71 -30.91 -4.40
N SER A 167 -8.41 -31.80 -5.33
CA SER A 167 -7.99 -33.18 -5.05
C SER A 167 -6.63 -33.21 -4.33
N ASP A 168 -6.27 -34.38 -3.75
CA ASP A 168 -4.99 -34.55 -3.09
C ASP A 168 -3.81 -34.21 -4.03
N LYS A 169 -3.86 -34.74 -5.28
CA LYS A 169 -2.85 -34.45 -6.30
C LYS A 169 -2.73 -32.94 -6.59
N GLU A 170 -3.82 -32.24 -6.68
CA GLU A 170 -3.81 -30.79 -6.95
C GLU A 170 -3.29 -30.00 -5.74
N ARG A 171 -3.59 -30.46 -4.51
CA ARG A 171 -3.06 -29.84 -3.28
C ARG A 171 -1.54 -30.02 -3.13
N ASP A 172 -0.95 -31.07 -3.70
CA ASP A 172 0.51 -31.23 -3.76
C ASP A 172 1.18 -30.10 -4.57
N MET A 173 0.45 -29.50 -5.50
CA MET A 173 0.90 -28.38 -6.34
C MET A 173 0.41 -27.00 -5.84
N PHE A 174 -0.49 -26.96 -4.86
CA PHE A 174 -1.05 -25.74 -4.34
C PHE A 174 -0.67 -25.49 -2.88
N THR A 175 0.33 -24.69 -2.64
CA THR A 175 0.76 -24.27 -1.30
C THR A 175 -0.17 -23.16 -0.77
N LEU A 176 -0.95 -23.47 0.28
CA LEU A 176 -1.74 -22.49 1.02
C LEU A 176 -1.01 -22.12 2.31
N LEU A 177 -0.46 -20.90 2.38
CA LEU A 177 0.17 -20.35 3.58
C LEU A 177 -0.77 -19.36 4.26
N ARG A 178 -1.38 -19.78 5.37
CA ARG A 178 -2.24 -18.93 6.20
C ARG A 178 -1.44 -18.25 7.30
N LEU A 179 -1.59 -16.94 7.42
CA LEU A 179 -0.95 -16.10 8.44
C LEU A 179 -2.04 -15.49 9.33
N GLY A 180 -1.87 -15.55 10.64
CA GLY A 180 -2.84 -14.98 11.56
C GLY A 180 -2.37 -15.03 13.01
N LYS A 181 -3.04 -14.24 13.87
CA LYS A 181 -2.70 -14.09 15.28
C LYS A 181 -2.76 -15.41 16.04
N ASP A 182 -3.73 -16.25 15.70
CA ASP A 182 -3.97 -17.55 16.33
C ASP A 182 -3.28 -18.71 15.61
N LEU A 183 -2.45 -18.39 14.60
CA LEU A 183 -1.66 -19.34 13.86
C LEU A 183 -0.20 -19.28 14.28
N GLU A 184 0.55 -20.35 14.00
CA GLU A 184 1.99 -20.40 14.28
C GLU A 184 2.75 -19.25 13.64
N PHE A 185 2.33 -18.82 12.45
CA PHE A 185 2.91 -17.69 11.72
C PHE A 185 2.02 -16.45 11.84
N LYS A 186 2.46 -15.47 12.64
CA LYS A 186 1.76 -14.18 12.81
C LYS A 186 1.88 -13.27 11.59
N GLY A 187 2.94 -13.41 10.81
CA GLY A 187 3.22 -12.62 9.61
C GLY A 187 4.55 -12.99 8.99
N LEU A 188 4.85 -12.40 7.85
CA LEU A 188 6.11 -12.54 7.13
C LEU A 188 6.93 -11.26 7.23
N SER A 189 8.23 -11.40 7.48
CA SER A 189 9.15 -10.28 7.28
C SER A 189 9.28 -9.93 5.79
N LYS A 190 9.67 -8.70 5.48
CA LYS A 190 9.93 -8.27 4.09
C LYS A 190 10.94 -9.20 3.39
N LYS A 191 11.93 -9.73 4.11
CA LYS A 191 12.92 -10.66 3.57
C LYS A 191 12.30 -12.01 3.18
N GLN A 192 11.41 -12.56 4.01
CA GLN A 192 10.70 -13.81 3.71
C GLN A 192 9.73 -13.62 2.53
N LEU A 193 8.99 -12.51 2.52
CA LEU A 193 8.08 -12.20 1.43
C LEU A 193 8.83 -11.99 0.10
N ALA A 194 9.97 -11.28 0.13
CA ALA A 194 10.82 -11.11 -1.04
C ALA A 194 11.34 -12.46 -1.58
N PHE A 195 11.69 -13.41 -0.69
CA PHE A 195 12.08 -14.77 -1.11
C PHE A 195 10.94 -15.45 -1.87
N PHE A 196 9.70 -15.38 -1.42
CA PHE A 196 8.56 -15.96 -2.11
C PHE A 196 8.33 -15.33 -3.49
N TYR A 197 8.40 -14.00 -3.61
CA TYR A 197 8.34 -13.36 -4.92
C TYR A 197 9.50 -13.78 -5.82
N GLN A 198 10.74 -13.70 -5.34
CA GLN A 198 11.92 -14.10 -6.14
C GLN A 198 11.86 -15.53 -6.62
N SER A 199 11.21 -16.42 -5.86
CA SER A 199 11.05 -17.84 -6.18
C SER A 199 9.79 -18.17 -6.98
N SER A 200 9.03 -17.16 -7.40
CA SER A 200 7.83 -17.28 -8.23
C SER A 200 8.07 -16.74 -9.64
N LYS A 201 7.22 -17.14 -10.62
CA LYS A 201 7.28 -16.62 -12.00
C LYS A 201 6.34 -15.45 -12.22
N VAL A 202 5.11 -15.54 -11.72
CA VAL A 202 4.03 -14.57 -11.97
C VAL A 202 3.38 -14.15 -10.66
N ASN A 203 3.17 -12.83 -10.49
CA ASN A 203 2.38 -12.25 -9.41
C ASN A 203 0.92 -12.07 -9.84
N THR A 204 -0.02 -12.13 -8.90
CA THR A 204 -1.44 -11.91 -9.21
C THR A 204 -2.13 -11.00 -8.21
N LEU A 205 -3.10 -10.22 -8.71
CA LEU A 205 -4.02 -9.43 -7.88
C LEU A 205 -5.44 -9.55 -8.41
N PHE A 206 -6.31 -10.23 -7.65
CA PHE A 206 -7.71 -10.44 -8.01
C PHE A 206 -8.67 -9.43 -7.38
N SER A 207 -8.16 -8.50 -6.59
CA SER A 207 -8.97 -7.49 -5.90
C SER A 207 -9.72 -6.60 -6.89
N GLU A 208 -10.99 -6.32 -6.59
CA GLU A 208 -11.81 -5.34 -7.33
C GLU A 208 -11.36 -3.91 -7.04
N MET A 209 -10.92 -3.65 -5.83
CA MET A 209 -10.61 -2.32 -5.34
C MET A 209 -9.38 -2.34 -4.42
N GLU A 210 -8.45 -1.44 -4.70
CA GLU A 210 -7.25 -1.24 -3.89
C GLU A 210 -6.88 0.24 -3.83
N GLY A 211 -6.35 0.68 -2.69
CA GLY A 211 -5.71 1.98 -2.63
C GLY A 211 -4.41 2.00 -3.44
N PHE A 212 -3.35 1.58 -2.78
CA PHE A 212 -2.09 1.23 -3.43
C PHE A 212 -1.69 -0.18 -2.94
N PRO A 213 -1.91 -1.22 -3.73
CA PRO A 213 -1.58 -2.58 -3.31
C PRO A 213 -0.07 -2.80 -3.32
N GLY A 214 0.53 -3.00 -2.14
CA GLY A 214 1.97 -3.24 -1.99
C GLY A 214 2.48 -4.43 -2.80
N VAL A 215 1.63 -5.41 -3.05
CA VAL A 215 1.96 -6.62 -3.84
C VAL A 215 2.36 -6.32 -5.28
N ILE A 216 1.91 -5.19 -5.87
CA ILE A 216 2.28 -4.79 -7.23
C ILE A 216 3.75 -4.34 -7.28
N PRO A 217 4.19 -3.31 -6.51
CA PRO A 217 5.59 -2.91 -6.53
C PRO A 217 6.53 -4.01 -6.02
N GLU A 218 6.13 -4.78 -5.03
CA GLU A 218 6.93 -5.88 -4.49
C GLU A 218 7.20 -6.95 -5.57
N GLY A 219 6.16 -7.41 -6.27
CA GLY A 219 6.28 -8.35 -7.37
C GLY A 219 7.08 -7.77 -8.54
N MET A 220 6.76 -6.54 -8.96
CA MET A 220 7.43 -5.85 -10.07
C MET A 220 8.93 -5.71 -9.84
N LEU A 221 9.35 -5.24 -8.66
CA LEU A 221 10.78 -5.10 -8.32
C LEU A 221 11.49 -6.46 -8.20
N CYS A 222 10.77 -7.53 -7.88
CA CYS A 222 11.30 -8.90 -7.93
C CYS A 222 11.32 -9.50 -9.34
N GLY A 223 10.91 -8.75 -10.37
CA GLY A 223 10.95 -9.18 -11.77
C GLY A 223 9.75 -10.03 -12.20
N LEU A 224 8.61 -9.98 -11.48
CA LEU A 224 7.41 -10.74 -11.79
C LEU A 224 6.40 -9.89 -12.55
N PRO A 225 5.93 -10.32 -13.74
CA PRO A 225 4.75 -9.72 -14.35
C PRO A 225 3.53 -9.96 -13.46
N THR A 226 2.62 -8.99 -13.44
CA THR A 226 1.40 -9.08 -12.64
C THR A 226 0.18 -9.37 -13.51
N VAL A 227 -0.60 -10.40 -13.15
CA VAL A 227 -1.92 -10.66 -13.73
C VAL A 227 -2.98 -9.99 -12.87
N ILE A 228 -3.77 -9.09 -13.48
CA ILE A 228 -4.71 -8.25 -12.75
C ILE A 228 -5.97 -7.95 -13.59
N TRP A 229 -7.09 -7.73 -12.91
CA TRP A 229 -8.34 -7.33 -13.57
C TRP A 229 -8.22 -5.96 -14.25
N SER A 230 -8.64 -5.87 -15.53
CA SER A 230 -8.53 -4.63 -16.35
C SER A 230 -9.33 -3.46 -15.78
N ASN A 231 -10.44 -3.74 -15.06
CA ASN A 231 -11.29 -2.73 -14.45
C ASN A 231 -11.05 -2.56 -12.94
N GLN A 232 -9.91 -3.02 -12.44
CA GLN A 232 -9.54 -2.83 -11.04
C GLN A 232 -9.55 -1.34 -10.69
N HIS A 233 -10.24 -0.99 -9.60
CA HIS A 233 -10.30 0.37 -9.07
C HIS A 233 -9.14 0.64 -8.13
N GLY A 234 -8.39 1.71 -8.40
CA GLY A 234 -7.28 2.16 -7.57
C GLY A 234 -6.00 2.45 -8.35
N SER A 235 -4.95 2.80 -7.63
CA SER A 235 -3.72 3.33 -8.21
C SER A 235 -2.76 2.27 -8.80
N ALA A 236 -3.06 0.98 -8.65
CA ALA A 236 -2.22 -0.08 -9.23
C ALA A 236 -2.00 0.12 -10.75
N ARG A 237 -3.02 0.58 -11.45
CA ARG A 237 -3.00 0.77 -12.91
C ARG A 237 -2.00 1.82 -13.40
N ASP A 238 -1.63 2.79 -12.57
CA ASP A 238 -0.68 3.86 -12.94
C ASP A 238 0.73 3.31 -13.24
N PHE A 239 1.03 2.12 -12.74
CA PHE A 239 2.33 1.47 -12.92
C PHE A 239 2.32 0.29 -13.89
N LEU A 240 1.14 -0.07 -14.42
CA LEU A 240 1.01 -1.24 -15.28
C LEU A 240 1.17 -0.87 -16.75
N THR A 241 1.92 -1.71 -17.44
CA THR A 241 2.20 -1.62 -18.88
C THR A 241 2.22 -3.03 -19.48
N PRO A 242 2.10 -3.19 -20.81
CA PRO A 242 2.27 -4.51 -21.44
C PRO A 242 3.63 -5.18 -21.19
N LYS A 243 4.64 -4.44 -20.72
CA LYS A 243 5.97 -4.99 -20.38
C LYS A 243 6.04 -5.61 -19.00
N ASN A 244 5.09 -5.30 -18.12
CA ASN A 244 5.12 -5.72 -16.71
C ASN A 244 3.81 -6.34 -16.23
N SER A 245 2.79 -6.45 -17.10
CA SER A 245 1.49 -6.97 -16.68
C SER A 245 0.71 -7.64 -17.79
N VAL A 246 -0.21 -8.51 -17.40
CA VAL A 246 -1.25 -9.10 -18.24
C VAL A 246 -2.60 -8.77 -17.63
N LEU A 247 -3.48 -8.18 -18.41
CA LEU A 247 -4.82 -7.79 -17.97
C LEU A 247 -5.83 -8.89 -18.34
N PHE A 248 -6.80 -9.15 -17.46
CA PHE A 248 -7.97 -9.96 -17.78
C PHE A 248 -9.25 -9.13 -17.65
N ASP A 249 -10.21 -9.34 -18.53
CA ASP A 249 -11.46 -8.57 -18.58
C ASP A 249 -12.60 -9.25 -17.82
N SER A 250 -12.55 -10.56 -17.68
CA SER A 250 -13.53 -11.37 -16.97
C SER A 250 -12.87 -12.28 -15.96
N TYR A 251 -13.40 -12.30 -14.74
CA TYR A 251 -12.94 -13.23 -13.71
C TYR A 251 -13.11 -14.70 -14.14
N ASP A 252 -14.14 -15.03 -14.92
CA ASP A 252 -14.37 -16.42 -15.36
C ASP A 252 -13.41 -16.88 -16.47
N GLU A 253 -12.59 -15.98 -17.01
CA GLU A 253 -11.57 -16.26 -18.01
C GLU A 253 -10.14 -15.94 -17.55
N ALA A 254 -9.98 -15.53 -16.29
CA ALA A 254 -8.68 -15.14 -15.74
C ALA A 254 -7.62 -16.25 -15.83
N HIS A 255 -8.04 -17.53 -15.80
CA HIS A 255 -7.13 -18.66 -16.00
C HIS A 255 -6.37 -18.59 -17.34
N LYS A 256 -6.97 -18.08 -18.40
CA LYS A 256 -6.29 -17.91 -19.71
C LYS A 256 -5.13 -16.91 -19.61
N SER A 257 -5.35 -15.79 -18.91
CA SER A 257 -4.32 -14.77 -18.67
C SER A 257 -3.22 -15.27 -17.72
N LEU A 258 -3.58 -16.10 -16.72
CA LEU A 258 -2.61 -16.76 -15.85
C LEU A 258 -1.71 -17.71 -16.63
N ILE A 259 -2.28 -18.59 -17.47
CA ILE A 259 -1.53 -19.52 -18.33
C ILE A 259 -0.60 -18.73 -19.25
N HIS A 260 -1.15 -17.73 -19.97
CA HIS A 260 -0.35 -16.90 -20.87
C HIS A 260 0.84 -16.22 -20.14
N ALA A 261 0.60 -15.67 -18.96
CA ALA A 261 1.66 -15.04 -18.18
C ALA A 261 2.75 -16.03 -17.74
N VAL A 262 2.36 -17.24 -17.29
CA VAL A 262 3.32 -18.27 -16.86
C VAL A 262 4.15 -18.78 -18.05
N GLU A 263 3.52 -19.05 -19.19
CA GLU A 263 4.24 -19.55 -20.37
C GLU A 263 5.20 -18.51 -20.96
N ASN A 264 4.92 -17.22 -20.76
CA ASN A 264 5.68 -16.12 -21.34
C ASN A 264 6.44 -15.28 -20.29
N TYR A 265 6.54 -15.71 -19.02
CA TYR A 265 7.06 -14.86 -17.94
C TYR A 265 8.45 -14.28 -18.21
N GLN A 266 9.29 -14.99 -18.98
CA GLN A 266 10.65 -14.53 -19.33
C GLN A 266 10.68 -13.40 -20.38
N SER A 267 9.59 -13.18 -21.11
CA SER A 267 9.48 -12.08 -22.07
C SER A 267 9.15 -10.74 -21.44
N PHE A 268 8.72 -10.75 -20.17
CA PHE A 268 8.46 -9.54 -19.41
C PHE A 268 9.73 -9.02 -18.73
N GLU A 269 9.81 -7.73 -18.58
CA GLU A 269 10.92 -7.04 -17.91
C GLU A 269 10.38 -6.05 -16.85
N PRO A 270 9.62 -6.52 -15.83
CA PRO A 270 8.91 -5.63 -14.90
C PRO A 270 9.85 -4.70 -14.14
N ASP A 271 10.98 -5.23 -13.67
CA ASP A 271 12.01 -4.53 -12.89
C ASP A 271 12.80 -3.48 -13.67
N LYS A 272 12.74 -3.51 -15.02
CA LYS A 272 13.45 -2.59 -15.90
C LYS A 272 12.56 -1.47 -16.47
N THR A 273 11.29 -1.44 -16.11
CA THR A 273 10.38 -0.39 -16.56
C THR A 273 10.67 0.94 -15.84
N PRO A 274 10.41 2.10 -16.48
CA PRO A 274 10.53 3.40 -15.80
C PRO A 274 9.61 3.46 -14.56
N GLN A 275 8.48 2.77 -14.59
CA GLN A 275 7.56 2.69 -13.47
C GLN A 275 8.19 1.99 -12.26
N ALA A 276 8.98 0.93 -12.49
CA ALA A 276 9.67 0.24 -11.40
C ALA A 276 10.67 1.16 -10.67
N GLU A 277 11.34 2.06 -11.40
CA GLU A 277 12.24 3.02 -10.77
C GLU A 277 11.51 3.95 -9.80
N LEU A 278 10.28 4.38 -10.16
CA LEU A 278 9.44 5.22 -9.31
C LEU A 278 8.85 4.49 -8.09
N LEU A 279 9.09 3.20 -7.96
CA LEU A 279 8.62 2.37 -6.83
C LEU A 279 9.74 2.05 -5.83
N LYS A 280 10.98 2.33 -6.17
CA LYS A 280 12.13 2.14 -5.26
C LYS A 280 12.15 3.20 -4.17
N GLU A 281 12.33 2.79 -2.94
CA GLU A 281 12.36 3.68 -1.77
C GLU A 281 13.35 4.85 -1.95
N GLU A 282 14.56 4.57 -2.44
CA GLU A 282 15.61 5.58 -2.64
C GLU A 282 15.21 6.63 -3.68
N SER A 283 14.74 6.20 -4.85
CA SER A 283 14.32 7.10 -5.93
C SER A 283 13.12 7.94 -5.54
N SER A 284 12.17 7.32 -4.85
CA SER A 284 10.97 8.00 -4.37
C SER A 284 11.27 9.00 -3.24
N LEU A 285 12.24 8.70 -2.38
CA LEU A 285 12.68 9.63 -1.34
C LEU A 285 13.37 10.87 -1.95
N LEU A 286 14.21 10.68 -2.97
CA LEU A 286 14.81 11.79 -3.69
C LEU A 286 13.73 12.66 -4.37
N LEU A 287 12.76 12.03 -5.01
CA LEU A 287 11.65 12.70 -5.66
C LEU A 287 10.80 13.47 -4.64
N LEU A 288 10.51 12.88 -3.47
CA LEU A 288 9.80 13.53 -2.37
C LEU A 288 10.53 14.78 -1.87
N LYS A 289 11.86 14.72 -1.72
CA LYS A 289 12.68 15.88 -1.36
C LYS A 289 12.58 17.01 -2.39
N ASN A 290 12.57 16.68 -3.67
CA ASN A 290 12.39 17.66 -4.75
C ASN A 290 11.00 18.32 -4.69
N TYR A 291 9.94 17.54 -4.42
CA TYR A 291 8.60 18.10 -4.23
C TYR A 291 8.52 19.02 -3.01
N PHE A 292 9.13 18.64 -1.89
CA PHE A 292 9.19 19.52 -0.73
C PHE A 292 10.02 20.80 -1.01
N SER A 293 11.12 20.71 -1.74
CA SER A 293 11.86 21.92 -2.18
C SER A 293 10.96 22.87 -2.96
N ASN A 294 10.16 22.35 -3.88
CA ASN A 294 9.22 23.14 -4.65
C ASN A 294 8.09 23.72 -3.78
N LEU A 295 7.56 22.92 -2.82
CA LEU A 295 6.57 23.41 -1.86
C LEU A 295 7.10 24.62 -1.07
N TYR A 296 8.33 24.54 -0.54
CA TYR A 296 8.95 25.63 0.18
C TYR A 296 9.15 26.87 -0.71
N ALA A 297 9.64 26.66 -1.94
CA ALA A 297 9.88 27.75 -2.90
C ALA A 297 8.58 28.51 -3.24
N VAL A 298 7.45 27.82 -3.44
CA VAL A 298 6.14 28.44 -3.68
C VAL A 298 5.72 29.34 -2.51
N HIS A 299 6.16 29.01 -1.29
CA HIS A 299 5.87 29.79 -0.08
C HIS A 299 7.00 30.77 0.29
N GLY A 300 7.96 31.02 -0.59
CA GLY A 300 9.07 31.96 -0.35
C GLY A 300 10.07 31.49 0.73
N GLN A 301 10.11 30.18 1.02
CA GLN A 301 11.01 29.58 1.98
C GLN A 301 12.05 28.67 1.29
N VAL A 302 13.09 28.31 2.02
CA VAL A 302 14.13 27.39 1.55
C VAL A 302 14.03 26.06 2.31
N PHE A 303 13.99 24.97 1.58
CA PHE A 303 14.08 23.61 2.15
C PHE A 303 15.56 23.24 2.32
N ASP A 304 15.95 22.84 3.53
CA ASP A 304 17.35 22.46 3.84
C ASP A 304 17.72 21.02 3.38
N GLY A 305 16.78 20.31 2.77
CA GLY A 305 16.98 18.92 2.31
C GLY A 305 16.94 17.86 3.42
N GLN A 306 16.77 18.27 4.67
CA GLN A 306 16.75 17.37 5.83
C GLN A 306 15.34 16.80 6.04
N LEU A 307 15.24 15.47 6.10
CA LEU A 307 14.02 14.77 6.48
C LEU A 307 14.32 13.79 7.61
N ILE A 308 13.38 13.64 8.51
CA ILE A 308 13.39 12.66 9.60
C ILE A 308 12.36 11.54 9.31
N ASN A 309 12.47 10.43 10.03
CA ASN A 309 11.52 9.32 9.96
C ASN A 309 11.32 8.79 8.52
N THR A 310 12.38 8.71 7.75
CA THR A 310 12.34 8.29 6.34
C THR A 310 12.44 6.78 6.13
N ASP A 311 12.71 6.03 7.18
CA ASP A 311 12.73 4.56 7.16
C ASP A 311 11.30 4.00 7.12
N ASP A 312 11.09 2.94 6.34
CA ASP A 312 9.82 2.22 6.24
C ASP A 312 8.60 3.09 5.88
N LEU A 313 8.76 4.05 4.97
CA LEU A 313 7.69 4.96 4.57
C LEU A 313 6.48 4.24 3.97
N VAL A 314 6.67 3.08 3.37
CA VAL A 314 5.57 2.23 2.87
C VAL A 314 4.56 1.88 3.98
N SER A 315 5.03 1.71 5.21
CA SER A 315 4.17 1.43 6.37
C SER A 315 3.80 2.69 7.16
N ARG A 316 4.67 3.69 7.20
CA ARG A 316 4.51 4.88 8.04
C ARG A 316 3.57 5.93 7.46
N VAL A 317 3.64 6.18 6.14
CA VAL A 317 2.82 7.22 5.49
C VAL A 317 1.33 6.89 5.53
N PRO A 318 0.86 5.63 5.32
CA PRO A 318 -0.56 5.31 5.36
C PRO A 318 -1.13 5.18 6.77
N ALA A 319 -0.29 5.04 7.78
CA ALA A 319 -0.81 4.76 9.09
C ALA A 319 0.22 5.03 10.20
N HIS A 320 -0.09 5.82 11.16
CA HIS A 320 0.31 5.52 12.53
C HIS A 320 1.34 6.44 13.16
N TYR A 321 0.93 7.00 14.27
CA TYR A 321 1.74 7.53 15.37
C TYR A 321 2.63 6.45 16.02
N VAL A 322 3.11 5.47 15.27
CA VAL A 322 3.63 4.21 15.81
C VAL A 322 4.88 4.41 16.68
N ASN A 323 5.53 5.55 16.61
CA ASN A 323 6.80 5.74 17.32
C ASN A 323 6.91 7.08 18.05
N LEU A 324 5.79 7.72 18.37
CA LEU A 324 5.81 8.89 19.23
C LEU A 324 5.54 8.45 20.66
N PRO A 325 6.50 8.54 21.59
CA PRO A 325 6.38 7.96 22.95
C PRO A 325 5.26 8.61 23.77
N TRP A 326 4.85 9.83 23.39
CA TRP A 326 3.82 10.60 24.04
C TRP A 326 2.41 10.43 23.44
N VAL A 327 2.27 9.65 22.37
CA VAL A 327 0.96 9.30 21.80
C VAL A 327 0.60 7.88 22.23
N PRO A 328 -0.55 7.65 22.87
CA PRO A 328 -0.98 6.31 23.28
C PRO A 328 -0.96 5.36 22.08
N SER A 329 -0.37 4.18 22.24
CA SER A 329 -0.36 3.17 21.21
C SER A 329 -1.78 2.66 20.94
N ARG A 330 -2.08 2.27 19.71
CA ARG A 330 -3.37 1.67 19.34
C ARG A 330 -3.64 0.37 20.11
N HIS A 331 -2.60 -0.30 20.56
CA HIS A 331 -2.63 -1.58 21.26
C HIS A 331 -2.34 -1.47 22.77
N GLY A 332 -2.16 -0.25 23.30
CA GLY A 332 -1.92 0.00 24.72
C GLY A 332 -3.19 0.36 25.47
N HIS A 333 -3.46 -0.36 26.49
CA HIS A 333 -4.46 -0.21 27.56
C HIS A 333 -5.20 1.12 27.61
N GLY A 334 -6.50 1.09 27.27
CA GLY A 334 -7.46 2.18 27.47
C GLY A 334 -8.14 2.60 26.19
N HIS A 335 -9.42 2.91 26.30
CA HIS A 335 -10.36 3.27 25.23
C HIS A 335 -10.14 4.70 24.69
N VAL A 336 -8.89 5.05 24.34
CA VAL A 336 -8.61 6.32 23.65
C VAL A 336 -8.94 6.11 22.18
N ASN A 337 -10.02 6.74 21.71
CA ASN A 337 -10.39 6.67 20.29
C ASN A 337 -9.37 7.41 19.41
N ASP A 338 -9.42 7.18 18.11
CA ASP A 338 -8.44 7.74 17.18
C ASP A 338 -8.49 9.29 17.11
N MET A 339 -9.66 9.90 17.40
CA MET A 339 -9.80 11.36 17.48
C MET A 339 -9.06 11.93 18.68
N ASP A 340 -9.19 11.30 19.86
CA ASP A 340 -8.50 11.74 21.08
C ASP A 340 -6.98 11.62 20.91
N ARG A 341 -6.52 10.56 20.26
CA ARG A 341 -5.09 10.41 19.92
C ARG A 341 -4.59 11.51 18.99
N PHE A 342 -5.39 11.92 18.01
CA PHE A 342 -5.06 13.04 17.15
C PHE A 342 -5.00 14.36 17.93
N LEU A 343 -5.93 14.59 18.84
CA LEU A 343 -5.94 15.80 19.68
C LEU A 343 -4.74 15.83 20.63
N ILE A 344 -4.40 14.71 21.26
CA ILE A 344 -3.18 14.56 22.09
C ILE A 344 -1.93 14.86 21.24
N PHE A 345 -1.86 14.33 20.02
CA PHE A 345 -0.78 14.63 19.08
C PHE A 345 -0.67 16.15 18.83
N CYS A 346 -1.77 16.80 18.50
CA CYS A 346 -1.79 18.25 18.24
C CYS A 346 -1.34 19.08 19.45
N ASP A 347 -1.75 18.68 20.66
CA ASP A 347 -1.43 19.42 21.90
C ASP A 347 0.05 19.30 22.27
N ASN A 348 0.67 18.17 21.98
CA ASN A 348 2.07 17.92 22.35
C ASN A 348 3.08 18.28 21.26
N LEU A 349 2.61 18.55 20.04
CA LEU A 349 3.49 18.84 18.91
C LEU A 349 4.32 20.13 19.10
N ARG A 350 3.85 21.07 19.93
CA ARG A 350 4.51 22.34 20.24
C ARG A 350 5.37 22.31 21.51
N SER A 351 5.40 21.21 22.23
CA SER A 351 6.19 21.11 23.45
C SER A 351 7.64 20.74 23.10
N PRO A 352 8.63 21.64 23.34
CA PRO A 352 10.04 21.37 23.02
C PRO A 352 10.71 20.30 23.90
N THR A 353 9.96 19.65 24.78
CA THR A 353 10.48 18.74 25.81
C THR A 353 10.51 17.27 25.40
N HIS A 354 10.30 16.94 24.13
CA HIS A 354 10.19 15.56 23.64
C HIS A 354 11.25 15.20 22.57
N GLU A 355 12.49 15.76 22.68
CA GLU A 355 13.66 15.23 21.98
C GLU A 355 14.25 14.03 22.72
#